data_ef8c7b895b4b3624d5b5303113a909bf
#
_entry.id   ef8c7b895b4b3624d5b5303113a909bf
#
_cell.length_a   1.000
_cell.length_b   1.000
_cell.length_c   1.000
_cell.angle_alpha   90.00
_cell.angle_beta   90.00
_cell.angle_gamma   90.00
#
_symmetry.space_group_name_H-M   'P 1'
#
loop_
_entity.id
_entity.type
_entity.pdbx_description
1 polymer ?
#
loop_
_entity_poly.entity_id
_entity_poly.type
_entity_poly.pdbx_seq_one_letter_code
_entity_poly.pdbx_strand_id
1 'polypeptide(L)'
;GVVASPQAQTQTLQLATSSSGDEHPHFFHGRIEQPRSVADMLLALLDVVRTHYFLPRPPQMDPVVTSNDAMLRFEGFSGCCGVYVRVDLDTAGLAAERLGRGTTNVDFNMPMRAALMRLQDRERVEFSVGREAFTLSRGEARVVEKKVRLPLRWIKGFSEACRSMIHRR
;
A
#
# COMPACT_ATOMS: atom_id res chain seq x y z
N GLY A 1 -45.42 12.45 -22.98
CA GLY A 1 -44.14 12.72 -22.37
C GLY A 1 -43.59 11.47 -21.74
N VAL A 2 -42.55 10.88 -22.35
CA VAL A 2 -41.82 9.72 -21.76
C VAL A 2 -40.78 10.28 -20.81
N VAL A 3 -40.96 10.00 -19.53
CA VAL A 3 -39.97 10.31 -18.50
C VAL A 3 -38.93 9.21 -18.52
N ALA A 4 -37.74 9.50 -18.98
CA ALA A 4 -36.60 8.57 -18.91
C ALA A 4 -36.15 8.46 -17.45
N SER A 5 -36.20 7.26 -16.89
CA SER A 5 -35.62 6.94 -15.59
C SER A 5 -34.10 7.03 -15.66
N PRO A 6 -33.41 7.63 -14.68
CA PRO A 6 -31.94 7.63 -14.65
C PRO A 6 -31.44 6.19 -14.44
N GLN A 7 -30.72 5.69 -15.42
CA GLN A 7 -29.99 4.42 -15.26
C GLN A 7 -28.92 4.61 -14.19
N ALA A 8 -29.05 3.89 -13.10
CA ALA A 8 -28.03 3.79 -12.07
C ALA A 8 -26.80 3.10 -12.69
N GLN A 9 -25.76 3.88 -12.96
CA GLN A 9 -24.44 3.34 -13.31
C GLN A 9 -23.87 2.63 -12.08
N THR A 10 -23.96 1.33 -12.07
CA THR A 10 -23.28 0.50 -11.06
C THR A 10 -21.78 0.55 -11.34
N GLN A 11 -21.05 1.42 -10.60
CA GLN A 11 -19.60 1.38 -10.60
C GLN A 11 -19.17 0.21 -9.73
N THR A 12 -18.65 -0.83 -10.37
CA THR A 12 -18.04 -1.96 -9.67
C THR A 12 -16.63 -1.58 -9.25
N LEU A 13 -16.38 -1.45 -7.95
CA LEU A 13 -15.05 -1.32 -7.39
C LEU A 13 -14.37 -2.68 -7.52
N GLN A 14 -13.54 -2.86 -8.55
CA GLN A 14 -12.66 -4.03 -8.64
C GLN A 14 -11.44 -3.79 -7.75
N LEU A 15 -11.50 -4.28 -6.52
CA LEU A 15 -10.30 -4.55 -5.75
C LEU A 15 -9.62 -5.75 -6.41
N ALA A 16 -8.59 -5.50 -7.21
CA ALA A 16 -7.81 -6.56 -7.82
C ALA A 16 -7.05 -7.33 -6.72
N THR A 17 -7.69 -8.36 -6.17
CA THR A 17 -7.09 -9.24 -5.17
C THR A 17 -6.23 -10.34 -5.79
N SER A 18 -6.12 -10.36 -7.12
CA SER A 18 -5.30 -11.33 -7.84
C SER A 18 -4.63 -10.70 -9.04
N SER A 19 -3.32 -10.88 -9.17
CA SER A 19 -2.62 -10.67 -10.43
C SER A 19 -3.11 -11.72 -11.44
N SER A 20 -3.54 -11.28 -12.61
CA SER A 20 -3.80 -12.18 -13.72
C SER A 20 -2.51 -12.92 -14.10
N GLY A 21 -2.51 -14.23 -13.96
CA GLY A 21 -1.80 -15.23 -14.77
C GLY A 21 -0.30 -15.10 -15.09
N ASP A 22 0.45 -14.18 -14.51
CA ASP A 22 1.88 -14.05 -14.75
C ASP A 22 2.68 -15.04 -13.89
N GLU A 23 3.59 -15.78 -14.49
CA GLU A 23 4.49 -16.75 -13.87
C GLU A 23 5.47 -16.15 -12.84
N HIS A 24 5.50 -14.82 -12.67
CA HIS A 24 6.40 -14.14 -11.76
C HIS A 24 5.81 -14.02 -10.35
N PRO A 25 6.61 -14.35 -9.30
CA PRO A 25 6.17 -14.27 -7.91
C PRO A 25 5.91 -12.83 -7.44
N HIS A 26 6.42 -11.84 -8.16
CA HIS A 26 6.33 -10.41 -7.81
C HIS A 26 5.63 -9.61 -8.90
N PHE A 27 4.69 -8.75 -8.50
CA PHE A 27 4.09 -7.75 -9.39
C PHE A 27 4.83 -6.41 -9.38
N PHE A 28 5.73 -6.19 -8.41
CA PHE A 28 6.66 -5.08 -8.40
C PHE A 28 8.07 -5.57 -8.01
N HIS A 29 9.08 -5.07 -8.70
CA HIS A 29 10.48 -5.16 -8.31
C HIS A 29 11.22 -3.94 -8.83
N GLY A 30 11.99 -3.27 -7.95
CA GLY A 30 12.72 -2.08 -8.36
C GLY A 30 13.53 -1.44 -7.23
N ARG A 31 14.48 -0.61 -7.66
CA ARG A 31 15.30 0.21 -6.77
C ARG A 31 14.56 1.49 -6.38
N ILE A 32 14.77 1.92 -5.16
CA ILE A 32 14.26 3.16 -4.60
C ILE A 32 15.32 4.25 -4.79
N GLU A 33 14.96 5.36 -5.46
CA GLU A 33 15.92 6.42 -5.80
C GLU A 33 16.28 7.31 -4.61
N GLN A 34 15.35 7.55 -3.68
CA GLN A 34 15.54 8.35 -2.47
C GLN A 34 15.14 7.55 -1.22
N PRO A 35 15.96 6.55 -0.83
CA PRO A 35 15.57 5.61 0.22
C PRO A 35 15.23 6.27 1.56
N ARG A 36 15.95 7.32 1.95
CA ARG A 36 15.70 8.02 3.21
C ARG A 36 14.35 8.72 3.21
N SER A 37 14.04 9.47 2.16
CA SER A 37 12.75 10.17 2.02
C SER A 37 11.59 9.19 2.00
N VAL A 38 11.74 8.09 1.25
CA VAL A 38 10.71 7.03 1.21
C VAL A 38 10.54 6.39 2.58
N ALA A 39 11.62 6.10 3.29
CA ALA A 39 11.54 5.54 4.64
C ALA A 39 10.80 6.47 5.61
N ASP A 40 11.09 7.77 5.58
CA ASP A 40 10.43 8.75 6.45
C ASP A 40 8.92 8.83 6.16
N MET A 41 8.51 8.81 4.87
CA MET A 41 7.10 8.78 4.49
C MET A 41 6.41 7.48 4.94
N LEU A 42 7.05 6.32 4.78
CA LEU A 42 6.50 5.04 5.21
C LEU A 42 6.41 4.94 6.74
N LEU A 43 7.40 5.44 7.47
CA LEU A 43 7.36 5.49 8.93
C LEU A 43 6.21 6.37 9.42
N ALA A 44 6.00 7.55 8.81
CA ALA A 44 4.87 8.42 9.13
C ALA A 44 3.52 7.74 8.83
N LEU A 45 3.42 7.04 7.70
CA LEU A 45 2.22 6.23 7.37
C LEU A 45 1.97 5.16 8.44
N LEU A 46 3.00 4.43 8.85
CA LEU A 46 2.89 3.39 9.87
C LEU A 46 2.48 3.97 11.24
N ASP A 47 2.94 5.15 11.59
CA ASP A 47 2.54 5.82 12.82
C ASP A 47 1.05 6.19 12.80
N VAL A 48 0.54 6.69 11.66
CA VAL A 48 -0.90 6.94 11.48
C VAL A 48 -1.71 5.65 11.58
N VAL A 49 -1.29 4.60 10.88
CA VAL A 49 -2.00 3.31 10.86
C VAL A 49 -2.09 2.70 12.27
N ARG A 50 -1.06 2.87 13.09
CA ARG A 50 -1.02 2.41 14.48
C ARG A 50 -1.76 3.30 15.47
N THR A 51 -2.08 4.52 15.09
CA THR A 51 -2.82 5.44 15.97
C THR A 51 -4.25 4.94 16.18
N HIS A 52 -4.63 4.78 17.44
CA HIS A 52 -5.98 4.39 17.82
C HIS A 52 -6.42 5.16 19.05
N TYR A 53 -7.68 5.55 19.04
CA TYR A 53 -8.33 6.17 20.19
C TYR A 53 -9.43 5.22 20.69
N PHE A 54 -9.51 5.04 22.00
CA PHE A 54 -10.58 4.31 22.68
C PHE A 54 -10.68 2.79 22.42
N LEU A 55 -9.70 2.17 21.77
CA LEU A 55 -9.71 0.72 21.58
C LEU A 55 -8.75 0.05 22.60
N PRO A 56 -9.23 -0.89 23.43
CA PRO A 56 -8.37 -1.56 24.44
C PRO A 56 -7.30 -2.46 23.81
N ARG A 57 -7.51 -2.94 22.58
CA ARG A 57 -6.53 -3.68 21.76
C ARG A 57 -6.68 -3.25 20.32
N PRO A 58 -5.68 -2.58 19.75
CA PRO A 58 -5.70 -2.29 18.33
C PRO A 58 -5.67 -3.63 17.57
N PRO A 59 -6.57 -3.85 16.61
CA PRO A 59 -6.39 -4.94 15.68
C PRO A 59 -5.12 -4.69 14.87
N GLN A 60 -4.52 -5.75 14.33
CA GLN A 60 -3.45 -5.67 13.36
C GLN A 60 -3.81 -4.65 12.26
N MET A 61 -2.94 -3.68 12.03
CA MET A 61 -3.19 -2.53 11.18
C MET A 61 -2.01 -2.34 10.26
N ASP A 62 -2.05 -3.06 9.17
CA ASP A 62 -0.94 -3.17 8.27
C ASP A 62 -1.28 -2.48 6.96
N PRO A 63 -0.35 -1.76 6.33
CA PRO A 63 -0.64 -1.05 5.11
C PRO A 63 -1.01 -2.00 3.98
N VAL A 64 -1.87 -1.53 3.10
CA VAL A 64 -2.14 -2.13 1.80
C VAL A 64 -1.11 -1.59 0.82
N VAL A 65 -0.48 -2.50 0.08
CA VAL A 65 0.48 -2.16 -0.98
C VAL A 65 -0.12 -2.50 -2.32
N THR A 66 -0.25 -1.50 -3.18
CA THR A 66 -0.79 -1.66 -4.54
C THR A 66 0.24 -1.19 -5.55
N SER A 67 0.50 -1.99 -6.56
CA SER A 67 1.26 -1.61 -7.73
C SER A 67 0.36 -1.55 -8.96
N ASN A 68 0.61 -0.58 -9.82
CA ASN A 68 0.03 -0.48 -11.15
C ASN A 68 1.11 0.01 -12.14
N ASP A 69 0.72 0.26 -13.39
CA ASP A 69 1.65 0.61 -14.47
C ASP A 69 2.38 1.96 -14.26
N ALA A 70 2.00 2.76 -13.26
CA ALA A 70 2.50 4.11 -13.03
C ALA A 70 3.14 4.33 -11.64
N MET A 71 2.78 3.53 -10.64
CA MET A 71 3.18 3.79 -9.25
C MET A 71 3.17 2.55 -8.36
N LEU A 72 3.89 2.65 -7.26
CA LEU A 72 3.76 1.78 -6.08
C LEU A 72 3.13 2.60 -4.96
N ARG A 73 1.97 2.16 -4.46
CA ARG A 73 1.17 2.84 -3.44
C ARG A 73 1.19 2.06 -2.14
N PHE A 74 1.35 2.78 -1.04
CA PHE A 74 1.13 2.30 0.32
C PHE A 74 -0.02 3.10 0.92
N GLU A 75 -1.00 2.44 1.50
CA GLU A 75 -2.17 3.11 2.05
C GLU A 75 -2.77 2.38 3.25
N GLY A 76 -3.49 3.13 4.10
CA GLY A 76 -4.12 2.56 5.25
C GLY A 76 -5.02 3.53 6.00
N PHE A 77 -5.67 3.01 7.01
CA PHE A 77 -6.47 3.81 7.95
C PHE A 77 -5.88 3.74 9.35
N SER A 78 -6.06 4.80 10.11
CA SER A 78 -5.83 4.74 11.57
C SER A 78 -6.69 3.65 12.20
N GLY A 79 -6.31 3.21 13.38
CA GLY A 79 -7.01 2.19 14.11
C GLY A 79 -8.48 2.44 14.38
N CYS A 80 -8.85 3.68 14.55
CA CYS A 80 -10.25 4.11 14.68
C CYS A 80 -10.94 4.36 13.32
N CYS A 81 -10.25 4.14 12.20
CA CYS A 81 -10.71 4.44 10.84
C CYS A 81 -11.06 5.92 10.57
N GLY A 82 -10.66 6.84 11.46
CA GLY A 82 -10.93 8.27 11.32
C GLY A 82 -9.95 9.01 10.41
N VAL A 83 -8.77 8.43 10.14
CA VAL A 83 -7.75 9.02 9.28
C VAL A 83 -7.37 8.03 8.19
N TYR A 84 -7.40 8.48 6.95
CA TYR A 84 -6.85 7.78 5.80
C TYR A 84 -5.49 8.38 5.46
N VAL A 85 -4.50 7.53 5.21
CA VAL A 85 -3.14 7.93 4.85
C VAL A 85 -2.68 7.17 3.62
N ARG A 86 -1.94 7.84 2.75
CA ARG A 86 -1.43 7.27 1.50
C ARG A 86 -0.06 7.85 1.16
N VAL A 87 0.83 6.99 0.66
CA VAL A 87 2.10 7.33 0.05
C VAL A 87 2.14 6.72 -1.34
N ASP A 88 2.33 7.55 -2.36
CA ASP A 88 2.49 7.13 -3.75
C ASP A 88 3.95 7.36 -4.17
N LEU A 89 4.61 6.30 -4.61
CA LEU A 89 5.91 6.35 -5.24
C LEU A 89 5.69 6.21 -6.76
N ASP A 90 5.93 7.27 -7.49
CA ASP A 90 5.84 7.30 -8.94
C ASP A 90 7.14 6.84 -9.63
N THR A 91 7.16 6.86 -10.94
CA THR A 91 8.32 6.44 -11.73
C THR A 91 9.55 7.33 -11.53
N ALA A 92 9.41 8.55 -11.00
CA ALA A 92 10.56 9.41 -10.69
C ALA A 92 11.27 8.98 -9.40
N GLY A 93 10.53 8.39 -8.45
CA GLY A 93 11.07 7.84 -7.19
C GLY A 93 11.50 6.38 -7.28
N LEU A 94 11.27 5.72 -8.42
CA LEU A 94 11.46 4.29 -8.62
C LEU A 94 12.28 4.00 -9.89
N ALA A 95 13.40 3.29 -9.77
CA ALA A 95 14.00 2.60 -10.90
C ALA A 95 13.43 1.17 -10.97
N ALA A 96 12.22 1.05 -11.50
CA ALA A 96 11.50 -0.20 -11.55
C ALA A 96 12.04 -1.11 -12.66
N GLU A 97 12.45 -2.32 -12.29
CA GLU A 97 12.75 -3.40 -13.24
C GLU A 97 11.46 -4.09 -13.67
N ARG A 98 10.47 -4.14 -12.77
CA ARG A 98 9.13 -4.65 -13.03
C ARG A 98 8.09 -3.77 -12.33
N LEU A 99 7.15 -3.29 -13.10
CA LEU A 99 6.00 -2.53 -12.63
C LEU A 99 4.72 -3.14 -13.23
N GLY A 100 4.11 -4.04 -12.50
CA GLY A 100 2.88 -4.72 -12.88
C GLY A 100 1.73 -4.39 -11.95
N ARG A 101 0.58 -5.02 -12.17
CA ARG A 101 -0.63 -4.77 -11.38
C ARG A 101 -0.82 -5.82 -10.30
N GLY A 102 -1.04 -5.37 -9.09
CA GLY A 102 -1.35 -6.24 -7.96
C GLY A 102 -1.56 -5.48 -6.67
N THR A 103 -2.18 -6.14 -5.71
CA THR A 103 -2.41 -5.61 -4.37
C THR A 103 -2.13 -6.69 -3.34
N THR A 104 -1.44 -6.33 -2.28
CA THR A 104 -1.23 -7.17 -1.11
C THR A 104 -1.40 -6.36 0.17
N ASN A 105 -1.68 -7.04 1.26
CA ASN A 105 -1.75 -6.45 2.59
C ASN A 105 -0.68 -7.13 3.45
N VAL A 106 0.26 -6.39 4.00
CA VAL A 106 1.45 -6.91 4.68
C VAL A 106 1.63 -6.31 6.06
N ASP A 107 2.15 -7.13 6.98
CA ASP A 107 2.47 -6.70 8.36
C ASP A 107 3.83 -5.99 8.36
N PHE A 108 3.81 -4.65 8.52
CA PHE A 108 5.04 -3.92 8.74
C PHE A 108 5.41 -3.93 10.23
N ASN A 109 5.98 -5.02 10.65
CA ASN A 109 6.37 -5.29 12.03
C ASN A 109 7.62 -4.50 12.49
N MET A 110 8.08 -4.76 13.71
CA MET A 110 9.25 -4.06 14.29
C MET A 110 10.54 -4.24 13.49
N PRO A 111 10.91 -5.43 12.96
CA PRO A 111 12.04 -5.59 12.07
C PRO A 111 11.99 -4.71 10.84
N MET A 112 10.84 -4.59 10.16
CA MET A 112 10.68 -3.72 9.00
C MET A 112 10.83 -2.24 9.39
N ARG A 113 10.19 -1.81 10.49
CA ARG A 113 10.37 -0.45 11.00
C ARG A 113 11.84 -0.14 11.30
N ALA A 114 12.55 -1.04 11.96
CA ALA A 114 13.97 -0.88 12.25
C ALA A 114 14.82 -0.84 10.97
N ALA A 115 14.48 -1.59 9.95
CA ALA A 115 15.15 -1.53 8.66
C ALA A 115 14.92 -0.18 7.98
N LEU A 116 13.66 0.31 7.91
CA LEU A 116 13.33 1.62 7.35
C LEU A 116 14.07 2.76 8.07
N MET A 117 14.12 2.76 9.41
CA MET A 117 14.81 3.80 10.19
C MET A 117 16.31 3.91 9.90
N ARG A 118 16.92 2.86 9.38
CA ARG A 118 18.35 2.81 9.06
C ARG A 118 18.70 3.16 7.62
N LEU A 119 17.71 3.37 6.74
CA LEU A 119 17.97 3.67 5.34
C LEU A 119 18.63 5.03 5.16
N GLN A 120 19.57 5.11 4.21
CA GLN A 120 20.29 6.32 3.81
C GLN A 120 20.32 6.42 2.28
N ASP A 121 20.31 7.64 1.73
CA ASP A 121 20.24 7.87 0.28
C ASP A 121 21.42 7.33 -0.52
N ARG A 122 22.58 7.16 0.12
CA ARG A 122 23.77 6.57 -0.52
C ARG A 122 23.71 5.05 -0.69
N GLU A 123 22.69 4.40 -0.15
CA GLU A 123 22.56 2.94 -0.16
C GLU A 123 21.72 2.48 -1.33
N ARG A 124 22.08 1.32 -1.90
CA ARG A 124 21.21 0.64 -2.85
C ARG A 124 20.11 -0.10 -2.09
N VAL A 125 18.91 0.38 -2.23
CA VAL A 125 17.71 -0.20 -1.60
C VAL A 125 16.76 -0.66 -2.69
N GLU A 126 16.27 -1.89 -2.56
CA GLU A 126 15.31 -2.47 -3.49
C GLU A 126 14.06 -2.93 -2.74
N PHE A 127 12.90 -2.66 -3.34
CA PHE A 127 11.63 -3.23 -2.92
C PHE A 127 11.19 -4.30 -3.90
N SER A 128 10.61 -5.36 -3.35
CA SER A 128 9.97 -6.40 -4.12
C SER A 128 8.61 -6.71 -3.49
N VAL A 129 7.56 -6.65 -4.30
CA VAL A 129 6.18 -6.83 -3.82
C VAL A 129 5.52 -7.93 -4.63
N GLY A 130 5.10 -8.96 -3.94
CA GLY A 130 4.37 -10.08 -4.50
C GLY A 130 3.01 -10.28 -3.86
N ARG A 131 2.31 -11.31 -4.30
CA ARG A 131 1.00 -11.66 -3.78
C ARG A 131 1.02 -11.97 -2.28
N GLU A 132 2.10 -12.59 -1.80
CA GLU A 132 2.20 -13.15 -0.45
C GLU A 132 3.21 -12.44 0.44
N ALA A 133 4.00 -11.50 -0.10
CA ALA A 133 5.05 -10.83 0.65
C ALA A 133 5.47 -9.49 0.07
N PHE A 134 5.97 -8.63 0.96
CA PHE A 134 6.76 -7.45 0.67
C PHE A 134 8.19 -7.68 1.15
N THR A 135 9.18 -7.32 0.35
CA THR A 135 10.60 -7.46 0.70
C THR A 135 11.30 -6.12 0.56
N LEU A 136 12.10 -5.76 1.57
CA LEU A 136 13.09 -4.70 1.54
C LEU A 136 14.48 -5.34 1.53
N SER A 137 15.29 -5.04 0.52
CA SER A 137 16.67 -5.49 0.38
C SER A 137 17.63 -4.32 0.44
N ARG A 138 18.73 -4.46 1.19
CA ARG A 138 19.80 -3.48 1.33
C ARG A 138 21.15 -4.21 1.37
N GLY A 139 21.87 -4.25 0.24
CA GLY A 139 23.03 -5.12 0.09
C GLY A 139 22.66 -6.57 0.35
N GLU A 140 23.36 -7.23 1.27
CA GLU A 140 23.05 -8.61 1.68
C GLU A 140 21.92 -8.71 2.71
N ALA A 141 21.56 -7.60 3.37
CA ALA A 141 20.47 -7.58 4.36
C ALA A 141 19.12 -7.57 3.67
N ARG A 142 18.23 -8.44 4.16
CA ARG A 142 16.88 -8.60 3.62
C ARG A 142 15.86 -8.71 4.76
N VAL A 143 14.77 -7.95 4.66
CA VAL A 143 13.61 -8.06 5.53
C VAL A 143 12.40 -8.42 4.68
N VAL A 144 11.66 -9.45 5.11
CA VAL A 144 10.50 -9.98 4.40
C VAL A 144 9.29 -9.91 5.32
N GLU A 145 8.25 -9.24 4.85
CA GLU A 145 6.95 -9.19 5.51
C GLU A 145 5.93 -10.02 4.76
N LYS A 146 5.18 -10.81 5.50
CA LYS A 146 4.19 -11.72 4.93
C LYS A 146 2.82 -11.05 4.84
N LYS A 147 2.03 -11.55 3.91
CA LYS A 147 0.63 -11.17 3.76
C LYS A 147 -0.17 -11.47 5.03
N VAL A 148 -1.04 -10.52 5.38
CA VAL A 148 -2.01 -10.64 6.47
C VAL A 148 -3.43 -10.42 5.94
N ARG A 149 -4.45 -10.72 6.75
CA ARG A 149 -5.84 -10.50 6.36
C ARG A 149 -6.20 -9.02 6.45
N LEU A 150 -6.79 -8.47 5.40
CA LEU A 150 -7.32 -7.12 5.40
C LEU A 150 -8.54 -7.01 6.33
N PRO A 151 -8.56 -6.08 7.29
CA PRO A 151 -9.72 -5.88 8.15
C PRO A 151 -10.96 -5.45 7.36
N LEU A 152 -12.11 -6.08 7.58
CA LEU A 152 -13.36 -5.78 6.86
C LEU A 152 -13.77 -4.30 6.93
N ARG A 153 -13.49 -3.63 8.05
CA ARG A 153 -13.77 -2.19 8.22
C ARG A 153 -12.95 -1.32 7.26
N TRP A 154 -11.75 -1.76 6.86
CA TRP A 154 -10.92 -1.06 5.89
C TRP A 154 -11.50 -1.14 4.48
N ILE A 155 -12.11 -2.27 4.12
CA ILE A 155 -12.81 -2.42 2.83
C ILE A 155 -13.90 -1.36 2.70
N LYS A 156 -14.68 -1.13 3.76
CA LYS A 156 -15.68 -0.04 3.79
C LYS A 156 -15.03 1.33 3.68
N GLY A 157 -13.97 1.59 4.46
CA GLY A 157 -13.24 2.86 4.43
C GLY A 157 -12.64 3.17 3.06
N PHE A 158 -12.03 2.20 2.37
CA PHE A 158 -11.52 2.39 1.01
C PHE A 158 -12.64 2.74 0.02
N SER A 159 -13.81 2.12 0.12
CA SER A 159 -14.95 2.46 -0.73
C SER A 159 -15.47 3.87 -0.50
N GLU A 160 -15.49 4.34 0.73
CA GLU A 160 -15.88 5.71 1.11
C GLU A 160 -14.83 6.74 0.69
N ALA A 161 -13.54 6.47 0.90
CA ALA A 161 -12.44 7.33 0.47
C ALA A 161 -12.44 7.51 -1.06
N CYS A 162 -12.66 6.45 -1.82
CA CYS A 162 -12.80 6.54 -3.27
C CYS A 162 -13.98 7.43 -3.70
N ARG A 163 -15.14 7.29 -3.05
CA ARG A 163 -16.32 8.14 -3.34
C ARG A 163 -16.06 9.60 -3.08
N SER A 164 -15.44 9.94 -1.95
CA SER A 164 -15.18 11.35 -1.59
C SER A 164 -14.15 12.02 -2.50
N MET A 165 -13.21 11.28 -3.10
CA MET A 165 -12.26 11.79 -4.08
C MET A 165 -12.91 12.08 -5.44
N ILE A 166 -13.95 11.34 -5.83
CA ILE A 166 -14.67 11.54 -7.10
C ILE A 166 -15.54 12.82 -7.03
N HIS A 167 -16.09 13.16 -5.87
CA HIS A 167 -16.97 14.34 -5.70
C HIS A 167 -16.23 15.67 -5.54
N ARG A 168 -14.89 15.69 -5.52
CA ARG A 168 -14.07 16.90 -5.40
C ARG A 168 -13.41 17.37 -6.71
N ARG A 169 -13.84 16.80 -7.85
CA ARG A 169 -13.41 17.24 -9.19
C ARG A 169 -14.48 18.04 -9.90
#